data_d1d5b670566e8f17eb38af9f1024bc75
#
_entry.id   d1d5b670566e8f17eb38af9f1024bc75
#
_cell.length_a   1.000
_cell.length_b   1.000
_cell.length_c   1.000
_cell.angle_alpha   90.00
_cell.angle_beta   90.00
_cell.angle_gamma   90.00
#
_symmetry.space_group_name_H-M   'P 1'
#
loop_
_entity.id
_entity.type
_entity.pdbx_description
1 polymer ?
#
loop_
_entity_poly.entity_id
_entity_poly.type
_entity_poly.pdbx_seq_one_letter_code
_entity_poly.pdbx_strand_id
1 'polypeptide(L)' 'MGLRILKSKRILFDLTQEEIAKEVGINIKSYNLKENGKREFTLDEAKKISNLLKLNLNEVNDILFNSAISR' A
#
# COMPACT_ATOMS: atom_id res chain seq x y z
N MET A 1 8.80 -9.45 -1.35
CA MET A 1 7.77 -8.84 -2.18
C MET A 1 6.95 -7.85 -1.38
N GLY A 2 7.25 -6.57 -1.60
CA GLY A 2 6.64 -5.52 -0.80
C GLY A 2 5.13 -5.45 -0.88
N LEU A 3 4.56 -5.70 -2.05
CA LEU A 3 3.12 -5.62 -2.23
C LEU A 3 2.39 -6.77 -1.55
N ARG A 4 3.04 -7.92 -1.43
CA ARG A 4 2.48 -9.02 -0.64
C ARG A 4 2.45 -8.68 0.83
N ILE A 5 3.50 -8.02 1.30
CA ILE A 5 3.56 -7.57 2.69
C ILE A 5 2.45 -6.59 2.96
N LEU A 6 2.23 -5.65 2.05
CA LEU A 6 1.15 -4.68 2.17
C LEU A 6 -0.21 -5.38 2.33
N LYS A 7 -0.50 -6.32 1.45
CA LYS A 7 -1.76 -7.04 1.50
C LYS A 7 -1.91 -7.83 2.80
N SER A 8 -0.83 -8.50 3.21
CA SER A 8 -0.83 -9.28 4.44
C SER A 8 -1.07 -8.41 5.66
N LYS A 9 -0.41 -7.25 5.72
CA LYS A 9 -0.60 -6.32 6.84
C LYS A 9 -2.01 -5.76 6.87
N ARG A 10 -2.54 -5.43 5.70
CA ARG A 10 -3.91 -4.93 5.62
C ARG A 10 -4.89 -5.94 6.19
N ILE A 11 -4.74 -7.19 5.79
CA ILE A 11 -5.60 -8.27 6.28
C ILE A 11 -5.39 -8.50 7.77
N LEU A 12 -4.15 -8.45 8.22
CA LEU A 12 -3.82 -8.61 9.63
C LEU A 12 -4.49 -7.54 10.49
N PHE A 13 -4.58 -6.32 9.97
CA PHE A 13 -5.23 -5.22 10.68
C PHE A 13 -6.73 -5.17 10.42
N ASP A 14 -7.24 -6.19 9.75
CA ASP A 14 -8.68 -6.35 9.52
C ASP A 14 -9.29 -5.20 8.72
N LEU A 15 -8.52 -4.70 7.75
CA LEU A 15 -8.95 -3.59 6.91
C LEU A 15 -9.29 -4.07 5.52
N THR A 16 -10.41 -3.59 4.99
CA THR A 16 -10.75 -3.84 3.59
C THR A 16 -9.98 -2.86 2.70
N GLN A 17 -9.93 -3.18 1.39
CA GLN A 17 -9.35 -2.25 0.43
C GLN A 17 -10.07 -0.91 0.44
N GLU A 18 -11.38 -0.94 0.60
CA GLU A 18 -12.18 0.29 0.64
C GLU A 18 -11.82 1.14 1.84
N GLU A 19 -11.65 0.51 3.00
CA GLU A 19 -11.31 1.24 4.21
C GLU A 19 -9.94 1.91 4.09
N ILE A 20 -8.94 1.17 3.60
CA ILE A 20 -7.61 1.73 3.50
C ILE A 20 -7.54 2.79 2.40
N ALA A 21 -8.26 2.59 1.30
CA ALA A 21 -8.33 3.60 0.25
C ALA A 21 -8.90 4.91 0.78
N LYS A 22 -9.94 4.82 1.59
CA LYS A 22 -10.56 5.99 2.19
C LYS A 22 -9.58 6.73 3.11
N GLU A 23 -8.84 5.99 3.92
CA GLU A 23 -7.86 6.58 4.82
C GLU A 23 -6.71 7.24 4.07
N VAL A 24 -6.33 6.67 2.94
CA VAL A 24 -5.26 7.21 2.11
C VAL A 24 -5.74 8.37 1.27
N GLY A 25 -7.05 8.47 1.03
CA GLY A 25 -7.63 9.56 0.27
C GLY A 25 -7.73 9.32 -1.22
N ILE A 26 -7.81 8.06 -1.62
CA ILE A 26 -8.00 7.70 -3.04
C ILE A 26 -9.20 6.77 -3.14
N ASN A 27 -9.70 6.58 -4.37
CA ASN A 27 -10.84 5.69 -4.55
C ASN A 27 -10.36 4.22 -4.52
N ILE A 28 -11.31 3.32 -4.30
CA ILE A 28 -10.98 1.90 -4.15
C ILE A 28 -10.37 1.31 -5.40
N LYS A 29 -10.81 1.76 -6.57
CA LYS A 29 -10.27 1.26 -7.83
C LYS A 29 -8.79 1.60 -7.97
N SER A 30 -8.43 2.84 -7.66
CA SER A 30 -7.03 3.26 -7.69
C SER A 30 -6.20 2.48 -6.68
N TYR A 31 -6.72 2.32 -5.47
CA TYR A 31 -6.00 1.55 -4.46
C TYR A 31 -5.79 0.10 -4.91
N ASN A 32 -6.83 -0.52 -5.45
CA ASN A 32 -6.73 -1.90 -5.93
C ASN A 32 -5.63 -2.05 -6.97
N LEU A 33 -5.56 -1.13 -7.92
CA LEU A 33 -4.52 -1.16 -8.94
C LEU A 33 -3.14 -1.03 -8.34
N LYS A 34 -2.99 -0.18 -7.33
CA LYS A 34 -1.71 0.04 -6.68
C LYS A 34 -1.30 -1.17 -5.83
N GLU A 35 -2.24 -1.75 -5.10
CA GLU A 35 -1.94 -2.93 -4.31
C GLU A 35 -1.54 -4.12 -5.19
N ASN A 36 -2.07 -4.18 -6.39
CA ASN A 36 -1.75 -5.26 -7.34
C ASN A 36 -0.54 -4.95 -8.22
N GLY A 37 0.14 -3.84 -7.97
CA GLY A 37 1.35 -3.50 -8.70
C GLY A 37 1.15 -2.93 -10.07
N LYS A 38 -0.07 -2.54 -10.41
CA LYS A 38 -0.39 -1.98 -11.74
C LYS A 38 -0.24 -0.46 -11.78
N ARG A 39 -0.14 0.17 -10.63
CA ARG A 39 0.15 1.59 -10.48
C ARG A 39 1.07 1.76 -9.29
N GLU A 40 1.88 2.81 -9.33
CA GLU A 40 2.81 3.12 -8.25
C GLU A 40 2.12 3.90 -7.15
N PHE A 41 2.52 3.63 -5.90
CA PHE A 41 2.13 4.49 -4.80
C PHE A 41 2.98 5.75 -4.82
N THR A 42 2.37 6.87 -4.48
CA THR A 42 3.14 8.08 -4.23
C THR A 42 3.79 7.99 -2.85
N LEU A 43 4.79 8.81 -2.63
CA LEU A 43 5.45 8.87 -1.32
C LEU A 43 4.45 9.22 -0.22
N ASP A 44 3.58 10.17 -0.49
CA ASP A 44 2.57 10.60 0.49
C ASP A 44 1.62 9.45 0.83
N GLU A 45 1.18 8.72 -0.18
CA GLU A 45 0.32 7.56 0.04
C GLU A 45 1.03 6.48 0.85
N ALA A 46 2.29 6.23 0.54
CA ALA A 46 3.07 5.25 1.29
C ALA A 46 3.24 5.64 2.75
N LYS A 47 3.41 6.93 3.02
CA LYS A 47 3.51 7.42 4.40
C LYS A 47 2.21 7.18 5.16
N LYS A 48 1.08 7.46 4.53
CA LYS A 48 -0.21 7.25 5.16
C LYS A 48 -0.45 5.78 5.45
N ILE A 49 -0.13 4.93 4.49
CA ILE A 49 -0.25 3.48 4.65
C ILE A 49 0.67 3.00 5.77
N SER A 50 1.89 3.50 5.79
CA SER A 50 2.87 3.15 6.80
C SER A 50 2.35 3.45 8.21
N ASN A 51 1.76 4.62 8.39
CA ASN A 51 1.20 5.00 9.69
C ASN A 51 0.01 4.12 10.06
N LEU A 52 -0.83 3.83 9.08
CA LEU A 52 -2.04 3.06 9.32
C LEU A 52 -1.73 1.61 9.68
N LEU A 53 -0.80 1.00 8.97
CA LEU A 53 -0.44 -0.40 9.15
C LEU A 53 0.80 -0.61 10.00
N LYS A 54 1.36 0.46 10.55
CA LYS A 54 2.55 0.42 11.41
C LYS A 54 3.71 -0.30 10.73
N LEU A 55 3.96 0.06 9.49
CA LEU A 55 5.05 -0.52 8.72
C LEU A 55 6.38 0.07 9.14
N ASN A 56 7.44 -0.74 9.12
CA ASN A 56 8.77 -0.22 9.35
C ASN A 56 9.34 0.37 8.05
N LEU A 57 10.49 1.01 8.16
CA LEU A 57 11.10 1.70 7.03
C LEU A 57 11.39 0.75 5.87
N ASN A 58 11.86 -0.46 6.18
CA ASN A 58 12.15 -1.44 5.13
C ASN A 58 10.89 -1.84 4.38
N GLU A 59 9.80 -2.01 5.09
CA GLU A 59 8.52 -2.36 4.45
C GLU A 59 8.01 -1.24 3.58
N VAL A 60 8.17 0.00 4.01
CA VAL A 60 7.78 1.16 3.21
C VAL A 60 8.62 1.22 1.93
N ASN A 61 9.92 1.02 2.07
CA ASN A 61 10.82 1.02 0.91
C ASN A 61 10.45 -0.09 -0.06
N ASP A 62 10.13 -1.27 0.44
CA ASP A 62 9.72 -2.39 -0.41
C ASP A 62 8.48 -2.04 -1.21
N ILE A 63 7.51 -1.39 -0.60
CA ILE A 63 6.29 -0.98 -1.29
C ILE A 63 6.64 -0.01 -2.42
N LEU A 64 7.44 1.01 -2.12
CA LEU A 64 7.81 2.02 -3.11
C LEU A 64 8.63 1.43 -4.25
N PHE A 65 9.65 0.65 -3.91
CA PHE A 65 10.54 0.09 -4.93
C PHE A 65 9.87 -0.98 -5.76
N ASN A 66 9.04 -1.81 -5.16
CA ASN A 66 8.31 -2.79 -5.93
C ASN A 66 7.37 -2.14 -6.93
N SER A 67 6.72 -1.06 -6.53
CA SER A 67 5.87 -0.30 -7.44
C SER A 67 6.69 0.31 -8.56
N ALA A 68 7.87 0.84 -8.24
CA ALA A 68 8.70 1.55 -9.20
C ALA A 68 9.37 0.63 -10.21
N ILE A 69 9.74 -0.57 -9.81
CA ILE A 69 10.54 -1.46 -10.66
C ILE A 69 9.80 -2.70 -11.15
N SER A 70 8.57 -2.89 -10.73
CA SER A 70 7.77 -4.02 -11.24
C SER A 70 7.28 -3.68 -12.63
N ARG A 71 7.98 -4.17 -13.60
CA ARG A 71 7.69 -3.91 -15.01
C ARG A 71 7.19 -5.17 -15.68
#